data_35777549097278709715d5c4dd7c65d9
#
_entry.id   35777549097278709715d5c4dd7c65d9
#
_cell.length_a   1.000
_cell.length_b   1.000
_cell.length_c   1.000
_cell.angle_alpha   90.00
_cell.angle_beta   90.00
_cell.angle_gamma   90.00
#
_symmetry.space_group_name_H-M   'P 1'
#
loop_
_entity.id
_entity.type
_entity.pdbx_description
1 polymer ?
#
loop_
_entity_poly.entity_id
_entity_poly.type
_entity_poly.pdbx_seq_one_letter_code
_entity_poly.pdbx_strand_id
1 'polypeptide(L)'
;MLWRDDTPVGRLRFYANGDTALLDGLVLLPEAGGSVAAQVVSEALVRSAALNKRHLNATYPAAYIASFAATGFQELRRRTGMIASTQISLPLSPLPSSLRVRQLSHDDIDQIGTLLQRAYSGGPDNLHPDLAGWRAEVRAILDGRFGPFIPECSFVAEHTLDRFHLAGSIMAHLERNVPRIHHLAVAPSFRHVGLGQYLDLKTMQRLQELGHSTVILYVTLGIPAFNLYHRLGFIEAGPTYIEAERKINV
;
A
#
# COMPACT_ATOMS: atom_id res chain seq x y z
N MET A 1 8.01 2.47 22.48
CA MET A 1 7.50 1.44 23.42
C MET A 1 6.45 2.10 24.30
N LEU A 2 5.35 1.41 24.57
CA LEU A 2 4.28 1.85 25.49
C LEU A 2 4.41 1.06 26.80
N TRP A 3 4.27 1.73 27.93
CA TRP A 3 4.45 1.17 29.25
C TRP A 3 3.24 1.48 30.14
N ARG A 4 2.88 0.57 31.02
CA ARG A 4 1.92 0.77 32.12
C ARG A 4 2.57 0.19 33.39
N ASP A 5 2.77 1.02 34.41
CA ASP A 5 3.36 0.60 35.69
C ASP A 5 4.63 -0.27 35.53
N ASP A 6 5.60 0.24 34.74
CA ASP A 6 6.86 -0.42 34.36
C ASP A 6 6.73 -1.70 33.51
N THR A 7 5.52 -2.05 33.08
CA THR A 7 5.27 -3.20 32.22
C THR A 7 5.08 -2.75 30.77
N PRO A 8 5.79 -3.32 29.79
CA PRO A 8 5.56 -2.99 28.38
C PRO A 8 4.19 -3.50 27.93
N VAL A 9 3.33 -2.64 27.41
CA VAL A 9 1.97 -2.97 26.98
C VAL A 9 1.77 -2.84 25.46
N GLY A 10 2.78 -2.32 24.75
CA GLY A 10 2.70 -2.21 23.31
C GLY A 10 3.79 -1.35 22.70
N ARG A 11 3.63 -1.07 21.42
CA ARG A 11 4.51 -0.20 20.64
C ARG A 11 3.74 0.61 19.61
N LEU A 12 4.26 1.77 19.28
CA LEU A 12 3.81 2.61 18.16
C LEU A 12 4.98 3.44 17.63
N ARG A 13 4.78 4.04 16.47
CA ARG A 13 5.63 5.10 15.92
C ARG A 13 4.81 6.37 15.82
N PHE A 14 5.39 7.47 16.29
CA PHE A 14 4.84 8.81 16.09
C PHE A 14 5.94 9.66 15.47
N TYR A 15 5.64 10.29 14.37
CA TYR A 15 6.55 11.21 13.67
C TYR A 15 5.75 12.32 12.99
N ALA A 16 6.43 13.43 12.66
CA ALA A 16 5.80 14.59 12.08
C ALA A 16 6.55 15.03 10.83
N ASN A 17 5.80 15.38 9.79
CA ASN A 17 6.34 15.89 8.54
C ASN A 17 5.41 16.98 8.00
N GLY A 18 5.97 18.15 7.64
CA GLY A 18 5.17 19.31 7.21
C GLY A 18 4.06 19.62 8.22
N ASP A 19 2.84 19.80 7.75
CA ASP A 19 1.65 20.09 8.57
C ASP A 19 0.98 18.87 9.20
N THR A 20 1.51 17.68 8.93
CA THR A 20 0.90 16.41 9.35
C THR A 20 1.77 15.69 10.37
N ALA A 21 1.13 15.16 11.42
CA ALA A 21 1.68 14.13 12.29
C ALA A 21 1.14 12.75 11.86
N LEU A 22 1.93 11.72 12.07
CA LEU A 22 1.57 10.34 11.75
C LEU A 22 1.74 9.44 12.97
N LEU A 23 0.71 8.63 13.21
CA LEU A 23 0.71 7.55 14.19
C LEU A 23 0.59 6.23 13.44
N ASP A 24 1.61 5.39 13.54
CA ASP A 24 1.71 4.16 12.77
C ASP A 24 2.29 3.01 13.59
N GLY A 25 2.01 1.78 13.15
CA GLY A 25 2.55 0.57 13.74
C GLY A 25 2.08 0.33 15.16
N LEU A 26 0.86 0.77 15.50
CA LEU A 26 0.24 0.49 16.80
C LEU A 26 0.04 -1.01 16.96
N VAL A 27 0.73 -1.58 17.93
CA VAL A 27 0.55 -2.95 18.40
C VAL A 27 0.42 -2.90 19.91
N LEU A 28 -0.69 -3.42 20.43
CA LEU A 28 -0.91 -3.56 21.87
C LEU A 28 -0.90 -5.03 22.23
N LEU A 29 -0.41 -5.35 23.42
CA LEU A 29 -0.57 -6.68 24.00
C LEU A 29 -2.04 -6.92 24.34
N PRO A 30 -2.54 -8.16 24.31
CA PRO A 30 -3.95 -8.49 24.52
C PRO A 30 -4.52 -7.91 25.84
N GLU A 31 -3.73 -7.91 26.89
CA GLU A 31 -4.07 -7.39 28.21
C GLU A 31 -4.12 -5.87 28.31
N ALA A 32 -3.58 -5.15 27.34
CA ALA A 32 -3.58 -3.69 27.34
C ALA A 32 -4.97 -3.09 27.10
N GLY A 33 -5.79 -3.77 26.29
CA GLY A 33 -7.17 -3.39 26.02
C GLY A 33 -7.40 -2.06 25.34
N GLY A 34 -8.68 -1.71 25.15
CA GLY A 34 -9.10 -0.48 24.49
C GLY A 34 -8.77 0.80 25.24
N SER A 35 -8.59 0.75 26.58
CA SER A 35 -8.23 1.91 27.39
C SER A 35 -6.84 2.46 27.04
N VAL A 36 -5.87 1.57 26.74
CA VAL A 36 -4.53 1.99 26.29
C VAL A 36 -4.60 2.61 24.90
N ALA A 37 -5.41 2.06 24.00
CA ALA A 37 -5.61 2.67 22.69
C ALA A 37 -6.14 4.10 22.80
N ALA A 38 -7.13 4.35 23.65
CA ALA A 38 -7.67 5.70 23.89
C ALA A 38 -6.61 6.66 24.47
N GLN A 39 -5.79 6.21 25.43
CA GLN A 39 -4.69 7.01 25.98
C GLN A 39 -3.64 7.37 24.91
N VAL A 40 -3.27 6.41 24.07
CA VAL A 40 -2.34 6.62 22.95
C VAL A 40 -2.86 7.69 22.00
N VAL A 41 -4.15 7.63 21.64
CA VAL A 41 -4.77 8.62 20.76
C VAL A 41 -4.75 10.01 21.39
N SER A 42 -5.12 10.12 22.68
CA SER A 42 -5.12 11.39 23.42
C SER A 42 -3.72 12.00 23.47
N GLU A 43 -2.70 11.21 23.77
CA GLU A 43 -1.31 11.68 23.80
C GLU A 43 -0.82 12.13 22.41
N ALA A 44 -1.16 11.38 21.36
CA ALA A 44 -0.81 11.74 19.99
C ALA A 44 -1.44 13.07 19.56
N LEU A 45 -2.69 13.35 19.99
CA LEU A 45 -3.36 14.62 19.74
C LEU A 45 -2.66 15.77 20.44
N VAL A 46 -2.33 15.61 21.73
CA VAL A 46 -1.60 16.63 22.51
C VAL A 46 -0.25 16.94 21.87
N ARG A 47 0.51 15.92 21.51
CA ARG A 47 1.82 16.10 20.84
C ARG A 47 1.68 16.78 19.48
N SER A 48 0.66 16.41 18.71
CA SER A 48 0.44 17.02 17.41
C SER A 48 0.11 18.51 17.52
N ALA A 49 -0.73 18.89 18.49
CA ALA A 49 -1.03 20.28 18.76
C ALA A 49 0.22 21.04 19.25
N ALA A 50 1.00 20.46 20.16
CA ALA A 50 2.26 21.06 20.64
C ALA A 50 3.30 21.27 19.52
N LEU A 51 3.24 20.46 18.46
CA LEU A 51 4.08 20.59 17.26
C LEU A 51 3.44 21.46 16.17
N ASN A 52 2.33 22.16 16.45
CA ASN A 52 1.58 22.98 15.50
C ASN A 52 1.19 22.21 14.21
N LYS A 53 0.77 20.93 14.36
CA LYS A 53 0.31 20.13 13.23
C LYS A 53 -1.18 20.33 13.01
N ARG A 54 -1.59 20.46 11.75
CA ARG A 54 -2.99 20.64 11.36
C ARG A 54 -3.73 19.32 11.13
N HIS A 55 -2.97 18.26 10.89
CA HIS A 55 -3.51 16.92 10.62
C HIS A 55 -2.79 15.88 11.46
N LEU A 56 -3.54 14.89 11.93
CA LEU A 56 -3.02 13.65 12.48
C LEU A 56 -3.60 12.49 11.69
N ASN A 57 -2.73 11.82 10.94
CA ASN A 57 -3.06 10.59 10.24
C ASN A 57 -2.69 9.39 11.12
N ALA A 58 -3.51 8.36 11.10
CA ALA A 58 -3.28 7.16 11.89
C ALA A 58 -3.53 5.89 11.08
N THR A 59 -2.65 4.91 11.29
CA THR A 59 -2.84 3.53 10.81
C THR A 59 -2.86 2.60 12.01
N TYR A 60 -3.97 1.92 12.23
CA TYR A 60 -4.19 1.08 13.41
C TYR A 60 -5.03 -0.16 13.09
N PRO A 61 -4.90 -1.26 13.86
CA PRO A 61 -5.76 -2.43 13.72
C PRO A 61 -7.24 -2.10 13.92
N ALA A 62 -8.11 -2.69 13.12
CA ALA A 62 -9.56 -2.44 13.18
C ALA A 62 -10.19 -2.72 14.56
N ALA A 63 -9.56 -3.53 15.38
CA ALA A 63 -9.97 -3.78 16.77
C ALA A 63 -10.04 -2.49 17.63
N TYR A 64 -9.34 -1.43 17.24
CA TYR A 64 -9.30 -0.16 17.98
C TYR A 64 -10.18 0.95 17.37
N ILE A 65 -11.02 0.63 16.38
CA ILE A 65 -11.83 1.61 15.65
C ILE A 65 -12.66 2.49 16.59
N ALA A 66 -13.27 1.90 17.64
CA ALA A 66 -14.09 2.64 18.59
C ALA A 66 -13.29 3.70 19.36
N SER A 67 -12.05 3.39 19.75
CA SER A 67 -11.17 4.33 20.46
C SER A 67 -10.77 5.52 19.60
N PHE A 68 -10.51 5.30 18.32
CA PHE A 68 -10.16 6.36 17.37
C PHE A 68 -11.39 7.19 16.96
N ALA A 69 -12.52 6.54 16.67
CA ALA A 69 -13.77 7.22 16.31
C ALA A 69 -14.28 8.14 17.43
N ALA A 70 -14.21 7.69 18.69
CA ALA A 70 -14.60 8.49 19.86
C ALA A 70 -13.80 9.79 20.01
N THR A 71 -12.60 9.86 19.40
CA THR A 71 -11.76 11.06 19.40
C THR A 71 -11.85 11.86 18.10
N GLY A 72 -12.81 11.55 17.23
CA GLY A 72 -13.12 12.33 16.02
C GLY A 72 -12.24 12.01 14.82
N PHE A 73 -11.56 10.86 14.80
CA PHE A 73 -10.94 10.37 13.57
C PHE A 73 -11.99 9.96 12.55
N GLN A 74 -11.74 10.31 11.30
CA GLN A 74 -12.55 9.88 10.15
C GLN A 74 -11.79 8.79 9.39
N GLU A 75 -12.46 7.65 9.18
CA GLU A 75 -11.91 6.55 8.41
C GLU A 75 -11.78 6.97 6.94
N LEU A 76 -10.59 6.78 6.37
CA LEU A 76 -10.30 6.98 4.96
C LEU A 76 -10.46 5.68 4.18
N ARG A 77 -9.92 4.57 4.72
CA ARG A 77 -10.00 3.24 4.10
C ARG A 77 -9.63 2.13 5.06
N ARG A 78 -10.04 0.92 4.70
CA ARG A 78 -9.65 -0.34 5.37
C ARG A 78 -8.74 -1.15 4.46
N ARG A 79 -7.65 -1.65 5.02
CA ARG A 79 -6.70 -2.48 4.28
C ARG A 79 -6.44 -3.78 5.02
N THR A 80 -6.24 -4.86 4.24
CA THR A 80 -5.73 -6.13 4.76
C THR A 80 -4.44 -6.50 4.07
N GLY A 81 -3.56 -7.20 4.80
CA GLY A 81 -2.43 -7.88 4.19
C GLY A 81 -2.90 -9.14 3.51
N MET A 82 -2.31 -9.46 2.37
CA MET A 82 -2.53 -10.74 1.71
C MET A 82 -1.19 -11.40 1.40
N ILE A 83 -1.15 -12.72 1.42
CA ILE A 83 0.01 -13.55 1.11
C ILE A 83 -0.36 -14.62 0.10
N ALA A 84 0.54 -14.92 -0.81
CA ALA A 84 0.42 -16.04 -1.73
C ALA A 84 1.73 -16.80 -1.88
N SER A 85 1.64 -18.07 -2.25
CA SER A 85 2.77 -18.83 -2.78
C SER A 85 3.10 -18.33 -4.19
N THR A 86 4.39 -18.22 -4.50
CA THR A 86 4.84 -17.93 -5.88
C THR A 86 4.80 -19.18 -6.76
N GLN A 87 4.60 -20.38 -6.18
CA GLN A 87 4.41 -21.62 -6.91
C GLN A 87 2.97 -21.69 -7.44
N ILE A 88 2.73 -21.01 -8.56
CA ILE A 88 1.43 -20.97 -9.20
C ILE A 88 1.41 -21.84 -10.46
N SER A 89 0.28 -22.58 -10.59
CA SER A 89 0.01 -23.40 -11.77
C SER A 89 -0.84 -22.67 -12.83
N LEU A 90 -1.18 -21.41 -12.61
CA LEU A 90 -2.01 -20.65 -13.54
C LEU A 90 -1.17 -20.20 -14.75
N PRO A 91 -1.63 -20.49 -15.98
CA PRO A 91 -0.91 -20.07 -17.17
C PRO A 91 -1.04 -18.57 -17.39
N LEU A 92 0.01 -17.96 -17.96
CA LEU A 92 -0.09 -16.62 -18.51
C LEU A 92 -0.98 -16.63 -19.75
N SER A 93 -2.16 -16.05 -19.65
CA SER A 93 -3.02 -15.84 -20.81
C SER A 93 -2.39 -14.80 -21.75
N PRO A 94 -2.42 -15.00 -23.08
CA PRO A 94 -1.87 -14.03 -24.00
C PRO A 94 -2.58 -12.69 -23.88
N LEU A 95 -1.80 -11.60 -23.92
CA LEU A 95 -2.35 -10.25 -23.99
C LEU A 95 -2.74 -9.90 -25.44
N PRO A 96 -3.64 -8.91 -25.63
CA PRO A 96 -3.85 -8.31 -26.94
C PRO A 96 -2.53 -7.89 -27.60
N SER A 97 -2.39 -8.10 -28.91
CA SER A 97 -1.18 -7.76 -29.67
C SER A 97 -0.82 -6.27 -29.63
N SER A 98 -1.78 -5.43 -29.27
CA SER A 98 -1.57 -4.00 -29.01
C SER A 98 -0.85 -3.68 -27.71
N LEU A 99 -0.61 -4.67 -26.83
CA LEU A 99 0.07 -4.50 -25.55
C LEU A 99 1.43 -5.20 -25.56
N ARG A 100 2.44 -4.51 -25.10
CA ARG A 100 3.80 -5.04 -24.89
C ARG A 100 4.18 -4.84 -23.43
N VAL A 101 4.66 -5.90 -22.78
CA VAL A 101 5.18 -5.83 -21.41
C VAL A 101 6.69 -5.90 -21.43
N ARG A 102 7.32 -4.94 -20.73
CA ARG A 102 8.77 -4.90 -20.51
C ARG A 102 9.09 -4.62 -19.04
N GLN A 103 10.33 -4.82 -18.68
CA GLN A 103 10.86 -4.45 -17.39
C GLN A 103 10.77 -2.93 -17.18
N LEU A 104 10.47 -2.53 -15.94
CA LEU A 104 10.38 -1.15 -15.51
C LEU A 104 11.79 -0.56 -15.30
N SER A 105 11.97 0.71 -15.60
CA SER A 105 13.20 1.46 -15.40
C SER A 105 12.95 2.81 -14.71
N HIS A 106 14.00 3.49 -14.28
CA HIS A 106 13.91 4.84 -13.69
C HIS A 106 13.35 5.88 -14.67
N ASP A 107 13.52 5.66 -15.99
CA ASP A 107 12.99 6.56 -17.02
C ASP A 107 11.45 6.55 -17.08
N ASP A 108 10.82 5.54 -16.49
CA ASP A 108 9.36 5.39 -16.47
C ASP A 108 8.67 6.17 -15.33
N ILE A 109 9.42 6.80 -14.42
CA ILE A 109 8.87 7.47 -13.22
C ILE A 109 7.71 8.41 -13.56
N ASP A 110 7.88 9.25 -14.57
CA ASP A 110 6.87 10.24 -14.95
C ASP A 110 5.61 9.60 -15.53
N GLN A 111 5.78 8.58 -16.37
CA GLN A 111 4.67 7.86 -16.97
C GLN A 111 3.93 7.00 -15.94
N ILE A 112 4.67 6.35 -15.02
CA ILE A 112 4.06 5.58 -13.93
C ILE A 112 3.30 6.50 -12.98
N GLY A 113 3.87 7.66 -12.59
CA GLY A 113 3.17 8.64 -11.77
C GLY A 113 1.84 9.07 -12.39
N THR A 114 1.84 9.33 -13.70
CA THR A 114 0.63 9.67 -14.46
C THR A 114 -0.37 8.51 -14.49
N LEU A 115 0.12 7.27 -14.69
CA LEU A 115 -0.71 6.08 -14.65
C LEU A 115 -1.38 5.88 -13.28
N LEU A 116 -0.62 5.99 -12.18
CA LEU A 116 -1.13 5.83 -10.82
C LEU A 116 -2.21 6.87 -10.51
N GLN A 117 -1.94 8.15 -10.82
CA GLN A 117 -2.91 9.22 -10.64
C GLN A 117 -4.24 8.91 -11.36
N ARG A 118 -4.18 8.48 -12.63
CA ARG A 118 -5.36 8.14 -13.42
C ARG A 118 -6.06 6.87 -12.93
N ALA A 119 -5.29 5.85 -12.56
CA ALA A 119 -5.81 4.56 -12.15
C ALA A 119 -6.52 4.61 -10.79
N TYR A 120 -6.04 5.45 -9.87
CA TYR A 120 -6.57 5.58 -8.51
C TYR A 120 -7.52 6.77 -8.31
N SER A 121 -7.64 7.65 -9.32
CA SER A 121 -8.53 8.81 -9.26
C SER A 121 -9.95 8.44 -8.84
N GLY A 122 -10.49 9.16 -7.86
CA GLY A 122 -11.83 8.97 -7.33
C GLY A 122 -12.02 7.72 -6.47
N GLY A 123 -10.97 6.92 -6.26
CA GLY A 123 -11.00 5.74 -5.41
C GLY A 123 -10.35 5.97 -4.03
N PRO A 124 -10.51 5.01 -3.10
CA PRO A 124 -9.93 5.10 -1.76
C PRO A 124 -8.39 5.02 -1.76
N ASP A 125 -7.78 4.55 -2.85
CA ASP A 125 -6.34 4.45 -3.01
C ASP A 125 -5.71 5.69 -3.68
N ASN A 126 -6.48 6.78 -3.85
CA ASN A 126 -5.96 8.05 -4.33
C ASN A 126 -5.19 8.78 -3.21
N LEU A 127 -3.94 8.36 -2.99
CA LEU A 127 -3.10 8.76 -1.84
C LEU A 127 -2.51 10.15 -1.97
N HIS A 128 -2.38 10.66 -3.20
CA HIS A 128 -1.73 11.93 -3.47
C HIS A 128 -2.70 12.86 -4.20
N PRO A 129 -2.76 14.15 -3.78
CA PRO A 129 -3.67 15.12 -4.39
C PRO A 129 -3.25 15.49 -5.82
N ASP A 130 -1.99 15.30 -6.16
CA ASP A 130 -1.40 15.75 -7.41
C ASP A 130 -0.40 14.74 -8.02
N LEU A 131 0.04 15.04 -9.23
CA LEU A 131 1.02 14.23 -9.96
C LEU A 131 2.41 14.25 -9.32
N ALA A 132 2.78 15.35 -8.66
CA ALA A 132 4.10 15.47 -8.03
C ALA A 132 4.25 14.47 -6.88
N GLY A 133 3.20 14.29 -6.06
CA GLY A 133 3.15 13.29 -5.01
C GLY A 133 3.29 11.86 -5.54
N TRP A 134 2.56 11.53 -6.61
CA TRP A 134 2.67 10.21 -7.25
C TRP A 134 4.07 9.94 -7.81
N ARG A 135 4.69 10.92 -8.47
CA ARG A 135 6.07 10.82 -8.97
C ARG A 135 7.09 10.62 -7.83
N ALA A 136 6.89 11.35 -6.74
CA ALA A 136 7.75 11.23 -5.55
C ALA A 136 7.64 9.84 -4.92
N GLU A 137 6.44 9.25 -4.85
CA GLU A 137 6.24 7.89 -4.35
C GLU A 137 6.89 6.85 -5.26
N VAL A 138 6.69 6.92 -6.57
CA VAL A 138 7.35 6.02 -7.54
C VAL A 138 8.87 6.09 -7.37
N ARG A 139 9.44 7.29 -7.33
CA ARG A 139 10.88 7.48 -7.09
C ARG A 139 11.33 6.86 -5.78
N ALA A 140 10.56 7.06 -4.70
CA ALA A 140 10.88 6.50 -3.39
C ALA A 140 10.89 4.95 -3.39
N ILE A 141 10.01 4.32 -4.18
CA ILE A 141 9.99 2.86 -4.35
C ILE A 141 11.25 2.40 -5.10
N LEU A 142 11.58 3.02 -6.23
CA LEU A 142 12.72 2.66 -7.05
C LEU A 142 14.06 2.92 -6.34
N ASP A 143 14.12 3.99 -5.53
CA ASP A 143 15.28 4.33 -4.69
C ASP A 143 15.42 3.44 -3.44
N GLY A 144 14.51 2.48 -3.24
CA GLY A 144 14.56 1.52 -2.14
C GLY A 144 14.17 2.06 -0.77
N ARG A 145 13.45 3.18 -0.68
CA ARG A 145 13.01 3.76 0.61
C ARG A 145 12.03 2.88 1.38
N PHE A 146 11.31 2.01 0.71
CA PHE A 146 10.40 1.03 1.30
C PHE A 146 11.05 -0.35 1.49
N GLY A 147 12.31 -0.50 1.08
CA GLY A 147 13.09 -1.72 1.03
C GLY A 147 13.69 -1.91 -0.37
N PRO A 148 14.67 -2.82 -0.55
CA PRO A 148 15.32 -3.04 -1.82
C PRO A 148 14.33 -3.28 -2.96
N PHE A 149 14.37 -2.43 -3.98
CA PHE A 149 13.56 -2.57 -5.18
C PHE A 149 13.97 -3.83 -5.95
N ILE A 150 13.00 -4.54 -6.56
CA ILE A 150 13.25 -5.77 -7.34
C ILE A 150 12.94 -5.48 -8.82
N PRO A 151 13.89 -4.94 -9.58
CA PRO A 151 13.65 -4.55 -10.97
C PRO A 151 13.25 -5.72 -11.86
N GLU A 152 13.79 -6.94 -11.60
CA GLU A 152 13.48 -8.14 -12.35
C GLU A 152 12.01 -8.59 -12.22
N CYS A 153 11.33 -8.15 -11.16
CA CYS A 153 9.94 -8.50 -10.87
C CYS A 153 8.98 -7.31 -11.05
N SER A 154 9.48 -6.22 -11.63
CA SER A 154 8.72 -4.99 -11.82
C SER A 154 8.58 -4.69 -13.31
N PHE A 155 7.35 -4.44 -13.76
CA PHE A 155 7.04 -4.35 -15.18
C PHE A 155 6.14 -3.16 -15.49
N VAL A 156 6.24 -2.68 -16.72
CA VAL A 156 5.29 -1.77 -17.35
C VAL A 156 4.68 -2.42 -18.58
N ALA A 157 3.43 -2.08 -18.86
CA ALA A 157 2.73 -2.45 -20.08
C ALA A 157 2.53 -1.20 -20.94
N GLU A 158 3.02 -1.24 -22.16
CA GLU A 158 2.91 -0.19 -23.16
C GLU A 158 1.82 -0.53 -24.17
N HIS A 159 1.11 0.48 -24.67
CA HIS A 159 0.29 0.32 -25.86
C HIS A 159 1.13 0.61 -27.10
N THR A 160 1.13 -0.30 -28.06
CA THR A 160 2.04 -0.24 -29.24
C THR A 160 1.82 0.99 -30.13
N LEU A 161 0.62 1.58 -30.08
CA LEU A 161 0.25 2.77 -30.86
C LEU A 161 0.31 4.07 -30.03
N ASP A 162 0.38 3.99 -28.72
CA ASP A 162 0.49 5.15 -27.82
C ASP A 162 1.68 4.96 -26.87
N ARG A 163 2.81 5.52 -27.25
CA ARG A 163 4.05 5.46 -26.46
C ARG A 163 4.12 6.49 -25.32
N PHE A 164 3.15 7.38 -25.25
CA PHE A 164 3.13 8.43 -24.22
C PHE A 164 2.42 8.02 -22.95
N HIS A 165 1.60 6.95 -23.00
CA HIS A 165 0.84 6.49 -21.85
C HIS A 165 0.99 4.99 -21.63
N LEU A 166 1.34 4.62 -20.39
CA LEU A 166 1.36 3.23 -19.98
C LEU A 166 -0.06 2.69 -19.81
N ALA A 167 -0.27 1.46 -20.28
CA ALA A 167 -1.50 0.70 -20.07
C ALA A 167 -1.59 0.10 -18.67
N GLY A 168 -0.44 -0.22 -18.06
CA GLY A 168 -0.36 -0.77 -16.71
C GLY A 168 1.07 -0.80 -16.16
N SER A 169 1.18 -0.97 -14.85
CA SER A 169 2.45 -1.18 -14.16
C SER A 169 2.29 -2.05 -12.94
N ILE A 170 3.36 -2.76 -12.58
CA ILE A 170 3.51 -3.46 -11.32
C ILE A 170 4.90 -3.19 -10.76
N MET A 171 4.99 -2.91 -9.45
CA MET A 171 6.24 -2.63 -8.76
C MET A 171 6.39 -3.52 -7.53
N ALA A 172 7.55 -4.15 -7.39
CA ALA A 172 7.87 -5.03 -6.27
C ALA A 172 9.17 -4.59 -5.57
N HIS A 173 9.19 -4.76 -4.25
CA HIS A 173 10.36 -4.52 -3.41
C HIS A 173 10.42 -5.57 -2.29
N LEU A 174 11.53 -5.64 -1.57
CA LEU A 174 11.63 -6.47 -0.38
C LEU A 174 11.17 -5.68 0.86
N GLU A 175 10.15 -6.18 1.54
CA GLU A 175 9.77 -5.72 2.87
C GLU A 175 10.24 -6.75 3.91
N ARG A 176 11.25 -6.42 4.72
CA ARG A 176 11.84 -7.36 5.71
C ARG A 176 12.24 -8.70 5.10
N ASN A 177 12.87 -8.65 3.94
CA ASN A 177 13.30 -9.81 3.14
C ASN A 177 12.16 -10.65 2.52
N VAL A 178 10.92 -10.19 2.56
CA VAL A 178 9.79 -10.82 1.86
C VAL A 178 9.42 -9.94 0.66
N PRO A 179 9.30 -10.50 -0.55
CA PRO A 179 8.81 -9.74 -1.70
C PRO A 179 7.41 -9.19 -1.45
N ARG A 180 7.25 -7.89 -1.73
CA ARG A 180 5.97 -7.20 -1.66
C ARG A 180 5.63 -6.55 -2.98
N ILE A 181 4.44 -6.81 -3.49
CA ILE A 181 3.85 -6.00 -4.55
C ILE A 181 3.37 -4.69 -3.92
N HIS A 182 3.99 -3.57 -4.31
CA HIS A 182 3.68 -2.25 -3.76
C HIS A 182 2.50 -1.60 -4.47
N HIS A 183 2.56 -1.58 -5.82
CA HIS A 183 1.49 -1.12 -6.68
C HIS A 183 1.27 -2.08 -7.83
N LEU A 184 0.01 -2.34 -8.14
CA LEU A 184 -0.47 -2.90 -9.39
C LEU A 184 -1.54 -1.94 -9.94
N ALA A 185 -1.23 -1.26 -11.02
CA ALA A 185 -2.13 -0.30 -11.63
C ALA A 185 -2.40 -0.63 -13.09
N VAL A 186 -3.66 -0.48 -13.50
CA VAL A 186 -4.10 -0.62 -14.89
C VAL A 186 -4.91 0.62 -15.27
N ALA A 187 -4.52 1.27 -16.35
CA ALA A 187 -5.24 2.44 -16.86
C ALA A 187 -6.71 2.09 -17.14
N PRO A 188 -7.66 2.99 -16.86
CA PRO A 188 -9.10 2.69 -16.98
C PRO A 188 -9.50 2.08 -18.32
N SER A 189 -8.93 2.56 -19.42
CA SER A 189 -9.19 2.07 -20.79
C SER A 189 -8.67 0.65 -21.09
N PHE A 190 -7.80 0.11 -20.24
CA PHE A 190 -7.21 -1.23 -20.39
C PHE A 190 -7.63 -2.21 -19.29
N ARG A 191 -8.66 -1.84 -18.52
CA ARG A 191 -9.27 -2.77 -17.55
C ARG A 191 -10.07 -3.85 -18.25
N HIS A 192 -10.28 -4.97 -17.56
CA HIS A 192 -11.09 -6.12 -18.02
C HIS A 192 -10.53 -6.89 -19.22
N VAL A 193 -9.31 -6.59 -19.69
CA VAL A 193 -8.62 -7.36 -20.74
C VAL A 193 -7.57 -8.35 -20.19
N GLY A 194 -7.59 -8.61 -18.87
CA GLY A 194 -6.66 -9.54 -18.22
C GLY A 194 -5.28 -8.97 -17.87
N LEU A 195 -5.01 -7.68 -18.18
CA LEU A 195 -3.68 -7.08 -17.99
C LEU A 195 -3.19 -7.13 -16.54
N GLY A 196 -4.06 -6.80 -15.56
CA GLY A 196 -3.69 -6.85 -14.14
C GLY A 196 -3.31 -8.25 -13.69
N GLN A 197 -4.08 -9.25 -14.08
CA GLN A 197 -3.77 -10.65 -13.82
C GLN A 197 -2.45 -11.08 -14.47
N TYR A 198 -2.22 -10.68 -15.72
CA TYR A 198 -0.98 -10.98 -16.42
C TYR A 198 0.26 -10.42 -15.72
N LEU A 199 0.20 -9.13 -15.32
CA LEU A 199 1.32 -8.48 -14.63
C LEU A 199 1.62 -9.15 -13.29
N ASP A 200 0.59 -9.49 -12.52
CA ASP A 200 0.74 -10.16 -11.23
C ASP A 200 1.36 -11.55 -11.40
N LEU A 201 0.78 -12.41 -12.26
CA LEU A 201 1.30 -13.74 -12.54
C LEU A 201 2.75 -13.70 -13.07
N LYS A 202 3.07 -12.76 -13.95
CA LYS A 202 4.44 -12.57 -14.45
C LYS A 202 5.41 -12.21 -13.33
N THR A 203 5.00 -11.32 -12.41
CA THR A 203 5.79 -10.97 -11.22
C THR A 203 6.00 -12.19 -10.33
N MET A 204 4.93 -12.94 -10.03
CA MET A 204 5.02 -14.13 -9.17
C MET A 204 5.92 -15.22 -9.77
N GLN A 205 5.82 -15.49 -11.08
CA GLN A 205 6.70 -16.42 -11.79
C GLN A 205 8.16 -15.96 -11.70
N ARG A 206 8.43 -14.68 -11.90
CA ARG A 206 9.79 -14.16 -11.80
C ARG A 206 10.35 -14.22 -10.39
N LEU A 207 9.53 -13.96 -9.38
CA LEU A 207 9.88 -14.15 -7.97
C LEU A 207 10.25 -15.60 -7.67
N GLN A 208 9.47 -16.55 -8.18
CA GLN A 208 9.77 -17.99 -8.05
C GLN A 208 11.11 -18.36 -8.68
N GLU A 209 11.41 -17.86 -9.90
CA GLU A 209 12.68 -18.07 -10.58
C GLU A 209 13.87 -17.52 -9.78
N LEU A 210 13.68 -16.44 -9.02
CA LEU A 210 14.67 -15.85 -8.11
C LEU A 210 14.74 -16.57 -6.74
N GLY A 211 13.98 -17.65 -6.54
CA GLY A 211 14.00 -18.46 -5.33
C GLY A 211 13.09 -17.96 -4.20
N HIS A 212 12.26 -16.98 -4.44
CA HIS A 212 11.27 -16.56 -3.45
C HIS A 212 10.05 -17.47 -3.50
N SER A 213 9.66 -18.04 -2.37
CA SER A 213 8.52 -18.96 -2.26
C SER A 213 7.19 -18.27 -1.95
N THR A 214 7.24 -17.01 -1.51
CA THR A 214 6.06 -16.25 -1.07
C THR A 214 6.14 -14.81 -1.54
N VAL A 215 4.97 -14.18 -1.69
CA VAL A 215 4.82 -12.75 -1.99
C VAL A 215 3.68 -12.19 -1.16
N ILE A 216 3.82 -10.95 -0.70
CA ILE A 216 2.80 -10.23 0.06
C ILE A 216 2.34 -8.98 -0.68
N LEU A 217 1.15 -8.52 -0.31
CA LEU A 217 0.64 -7.20 -0.70
C LEU A 217 -0.31 -6.66 0.38
N TYR A 218 -0.65 -5.38 0.28
CA TYR A 218 -1.73 -4.78 1.07
C TYR A 218 -2.79 -4.24 0.11
N VAL A 219 -4.04 -4.61 0.36
CA VAL A 219 -5.16 -4.24 -0.50
C VAL A 219 -6.26 -3.55 0.30
N THR A 220 -6.88 -2.54 -0.29
CA THR A 220 -8.06 -1.90 0.26
C THR A 220 -9.28 -2.82 0.10
N LEU A 221 -10.04 -2.99 1.18
CA LEU A 221 -11.25 -3.81 1.16
C LEU A 221 -12.34 -3.15 0.32
N GLY A 222 -13.10 -3.97 -0.40
CA GLY A 222 -14.23 -3.51 -1.22
C GLY A 222 -13.86 -3.00 -2.61
N ILE A 223 -12.57 -2.97 -2.99
CA ILE A 223 -12.19 -2.64 -4.38
C ILE A 223 -12.08 -3.90 -5.24
N PRO A 224 -12.24 -3.79 -6.58
CA PRO A 224 -12.18 -4.94 -7.49
C PRO A 224 -10.87 -5.74 -7.43
N ALA A 225 -9.74 -5.10 -7.10
CA ALA A 225 -8.44 -5.75 -6.99
C ALA A 225 -8.43 -6.83 -5.89
N PHE A 226 -9.19 -6.65 -4.80
CA PHE A 226 -9.32 -7.65 -3.73
C PHE A 226 -9.76 -9.01 -4.29
N ASN A 227 -10.78 -9.02 -5.14
CA ASN A 227 -11.26 -10.25 -5.79
C ASN A 227 -10.27 -10.82 -6.82
N LEU A 228 -9.48 -9.97 -7.48
CA LEU A 228 -8.41 -10.41 -8.37
C LEU A 228 -7.37 -11.21 -7.59
N TYR A 229 -6.88 -10.70 -6.48
CA TYR A 229 -5.87 -11.36 -5.66
C TYR A 229 -6.35 -12.71 -5.11
N HIS A 230 -7.60 -12.82 -4.65
CA HIS A 230 -8.16 -14.12 -4.25
C HIS A 230 -8.14 -15.14 -5.38
N ARG A 231 -8.51 -14.75 -6.61
CA ARG A 231 -8.44 -15.65 -7.78
C ARG A 231 -7.02 -16.08 -8.13
N LEU A 232 -6.02 -15.28 -7.76
CA LEU A 232 -4.60 -15.58 -7.95
C LEU A 232 -4.00 -16.40 -6.79
N GLY A 233 -4.81 -16.81 -5.82
CA GLY A 233 -4.38 -17.64 -4.71
C GLY A 233 -3.85 -16.87 -3.49
N PHE A 234 -4.01 -15.55 -3.47
CA PHE A 234 -3.73 -14.78 -2.26
C PHE A 234 -4.80 -15.05 -1.20
N ILE A 235 -4.35 -15.23 0.03
CA ILE A 235 -5.19 -15.33 1.22
C ILE A 235 -4.91 -14.16 2.16
N GLU A 236 -5.90 -13.73 2.91
CA GLU A 236 -5.73 -12.69 3.91
C GLU A 236 -4.79 -13.15 5.02
N ALA A 237 -3.88 -12.28 5.42
CA ALA A 237 -2.86 -12.55 6.43
C ALA A 237 -2.71 -11.36 7.38
N GLY A 238 -2.94 -11.60 8.66
CA GLY A 238 -2.84 -10.58 9.70
C GLY A 238 -4.15 -9.80 9.91
N PRO A 239 -4.09 -8.74 10.73
CA PRO A 239 -5.27 -7.94 11.04
C PRO A 239 -5.64 -7.01 9.89
N THR A 240 -6.92 -6.65 9.82
CA THR A 240 -7.36 -5.50 9.05
C THR A 240 -6.89 -4.23 9.71
N TYR A 241 -6.31 -3.32 8.93
CA TYR A 241 -5.89 -2.00 9.37
C TYR A 241 -6.85 -0.93 8.86
N ILE A 242 -7.08 0.06 9.72
CA ILE A 242 -7.79 1.29 9.37
C ILE A 242 -6.75 2.37 9.12
N GLU A 243 -6.87 3.07 8.02
CA GLU A 243 -6.22 4.35 7.78
C GLU A 243 -7.26 5.44 8.00
N ALA A 244 -6.95 6.37 8.88
CA ALA A 244 -7.86 7.43 9.28
C ALA A 244 -7.14 8.75 9.48
N GLU A 245 -7.88 9.84 9.38
CA GLU A 245 -7.36 11.18 9.62
C GLU A 245 -8.20 11.94 10.67
N ARG A 246 -7.55 12.90 11.30
CA ARG A 246 -8.18 13.90 12.14
C ARG A 246 -7.57 15.27 11.88
N LYS A 247 -8.42 16.29 11.66
CA LYS A 247 -8.01 17.70 11.68
C LYS A 247 -7.79 18.15 13.12
N ILE A 248 -6.71 18.85 13.35
CA ILE A 248 -6.35 19.41 14.66
C ILE A 248 -6.62 20.91 14.59
N ASN A 249 -7.47 21.37 15.48
CA ASN A 249 -7.67 22.82 15.66
C ASN A 249 -6.45 23.34 16.43
N VAL A 250 -5.60 24.08 15.77
CA VAL A 250 -4.44 24.79 16.32
C VAL A 250 -4.85 26.21 16.62
#